data_6f9f304ccc81d79ca63e7c9e156c7b39
#
_entry.id   6f9f304ccc81d79ca63e7c9e156c7b39
#
_cell.length_a   1.000
_cell.length_b   1.000
_cell.length_c   1.000
_cell.angle_alpha   90.00
_cell.angle_beta   90.00
_cell.angle_gamma   90.00
#
_symmetry.space_group_name_H-M   'P 1'
#
loop_
_entity.id
_entity.type
_entity.pdbx_description
1 polymer ?
#
loop_
_entity_poly.entity_id
_entity_poly.type
_entity_poly.pdbx_seq_one_letter_code
_entity_poly.pdbx_strand_id
1 'polypeptide(L)'
;MRAFGAVTTAFLASTPAFAAYNLVKEYSGQNFFNGWDFYGNYDNLTSGDVVWVDQANATQSHLAYVNDAGHAIIKVDNTTNVPWNYKRNSVRITSEDYFPVGTVLVFDATHLPYGCSVWPSFWTKGQNWPIGGEIDIIEAVNLMTYNQMALHTQNGCTQPSSVTQSGSTGNTNCSTDAGCTVAEKQANSFGASFASAGGGVWATQIDSSGIFIWFWSRDNVPSSVSSATNSIDPSSWGTPSAAYPSSSCDINQFFTPQQLVLDITLCGNWAGVASVYQSTCGNGETANASSCYLENVINSGANYADAYFEISYIKAFSNSSALVASASGATTVLVSETASPTAGSSGNDSGSGNGSSSSGSGTNAGTSVAQTGARAYVALAGATVLAAFSWLFL
;
A
#
# COMPACT_ATOMS: atom_id res chain seq x y z
N MET A 1 -16.66 -68.23 30.97
CA MET A 1 -15.89 -67.00 30.95
C MET A 1 -16.07 -66.35 29.58
N ARG A 2 -16.81 -65.23 29.51
CA ARG A 2 -16.99 -64.45 28.26
C ARG A 2 -16.10 -63.23 28.34
N ALA A 3 -15.14 -63.14 27.42
CA ALA A 3 -14.25 -61.97 27.31
C ALA A 3 -14.98 -60.85 26.57
N PHE A 4 -15.13 -59.68 27.19
CA PHE A 4 -15.57 -58.44 26.55
C PHE A 4 -14.36 -57.73 25.95
N GLY A 5 -14.32 -57.66 24.64
CA GLY A 5 -13.32 -56.83 23.91
C GLY A 5 -13.76 -55.36 23.95
N ALA A 6 -12.95 -54.48 24.52
CA ALA A 6 -13.15 -53.05 24.47
C ALA A 6 -12.68 -52.54 23.11
N VAL A 7 -13.60 -51.96 22.32
CA VAL A 7 -13.27 -51.25 21.07
C VAL A 7 -12.91 -49.82 21.44
N THR A 8 -11.66 -49.44 21.34
CA THR A 8 -11.19 -48.08 21.54
C THR A 8 -11.33 -47.33 20.21
N THR A 9 -12.33 -46.44 20.12
CA THR A 9 -12.51 -45.55 18.97
C THR A 9 -11.55 -44.37 19.15
N ALA A 10 -10.50 -44.30 18.31
CA ALA A 10 -9.63 -43.14 18.24
C ALA A 10 -10.34 -42.04 17.44
N PHE A 11 -10.70 -40.95 18.10
CA PHE A 11 -11.10 -39.70 17.44
C PHE A 11 -9.86 -39.03 16.87
N LEU A 12 -9.72 -39.05 15.57
CA LEU A 12 -8.80 -38.18 14.83
C LEU A 12 -9.39 -36.77 14.87
N ALA A 13 -8.86 -35.92 15.74
CA ALA A 13 -9.14 -34.49 15.70
C ALA A 13 -8.49 -33.96 14.41
N SER A 14 -9.30 -33.68 13.39
CA SER A 14 -8.87 -32.91 12.24
C SER A 14 -8.64 -31.46 12.71
N THR A 15 -7.38 -31.07 12.87
CA THR A 15 -7.03 -29.65 12.96
C THR A 15 -7.49 -28.97 11.67
N PRO A 16 -8.23 -27.84 11.74
CA PRO A 16 -8.51 -27.09 10.52
C PRO A 16 -7.17 -26.70 9.90
N ALA A 17 -6.93 -27.12 8.68
CA ALA A 17 -5.81 -26.64 7.88
C ALA A 17 -6.17 -25.19 7.55
N PHE A 18 -5.55 -24.22 8.21
CA PHE A 18 -5.56 -22.85 7.74
C PHE A 18 -4.88 -22.84 6.36
N ALA A 19 -5.50 -22.18 5.39
CA ALA A 19 -4.94 -22.08 4.06
C ALA A 19 -3.64 -21.26 4.14
N ALA A 20 -2.51 -21.89 3.82
CA ALA A 20 -1.25 -21.18 3.72
C ALA A 20 -1.34 -20.20 2.54
N TYR A 21 -0.91 -18.96 2.75
CA TYR A 21 -0.77 -17.98 1.69
C TYR A 21 0.57 -18.24 0.99
N ASN A 22 0.55 -18.42 -0.33
CA ASN A 22 1.75 -18.67 -1.14
C ASN A 22 2.31 -17.36 -1.69
N LEU A 23 3.64 -17.23 -1.81
CA LEU A 23 4.28 -16.08 -2.42
C LEU A 23 3.84 -15.94 -3.88
N VAL A 24 3.30 -14.79 -4.23
CA VAL A 24 2.84 -14.49 -5.60
C VAL A 24 3.62 -13.33 -6.23
N LYS A 25 4.17 -12.43 -5.40
CA LYS A 25 4.99 -11.31 -5.88
C LYS A 25 6.00 -10.88 -4.83
N GLU A 26 7.18 -10.48 -5.30
CA GLU A 26 8.20 -9.85 -4.48
C GLU A 26 8.80 -8.65 -5.22
N TYR A 27 8.88 -7.53 -4.54
CA TYR A 27 9.61 -6.34 -4.95
C TYR A 27 10.83 -6.21 -4.04
N SER A 28 12.03 -6.49 -4.55
CA SER A 28 13.27 -6.46 -3.77
C SER A 28 14.51 -6.28 -4.66
N GLY A 29 15.61 -5.87 -4.05
CA GLY A 29 16.91 -5.74 -4.70
C GLY A 29 16.86 -4.91 -5.96
N GLN A 30 17.72 -5.23 -6.95
CA GLN A 30 17.84 -4.47 -8.20
C GLN A 30 16.57 -4.43 -9.06
N ASN A 31 15.62 -5.33 -8.79
CA ASN A 31 14.34 -5.43 -9.50
C ASN A 31 13.19 -4.73 -8.77
N PHE A 32 13.45 -4.04 -7.66
CA PHE A 32 12.39 -3.44 -6.83
C PHE A 32 11.45 -2.55 -7.65
N PHE A 33 12.00 -1.72 -8.54
CA PHE A 33 11.22 -0.76 -9.34
C PHE A 33 10.56 -1.34 -10.60
N ASN A 34 10.68 -2.65 -10.86
CA ASN A 34 9.98 -3.31 -11.96
C ASN A 34 8.50 -3.54 -11.59
N GLY A 35 7.58 -3.17 -12.48
CA GLY A 35 6.14 -3.31 -12.26
C GLY A 35 5.54 -2.21 -11.39
N TRP A 36 6.10 -1.00 -11.47
CA TRP A 36 5.58 0.22 -10.85
C TRP A 36 5.41 1.33 -11.87
N ASP A 37 4.25 1.96 -11.85
CA ASP A 37 3.96 3.19 -12.56
C ASP A 37 4.34 4.39 -11.71
N PHE A 38 5.14 5.31 -12.28
CA PHE A 38 5.48 6.59 -11.67
C PHE A 38 4.44 7.65 -12.05
N TYR A 39 3.95 8.41 -11.08
CA TYR A 39 2.81 9.31 -11.28
C TYR A 39 3.04 10.42 -12.30
N GLY A 40 4.21 11.04 -12.32
CA GLY A 40 4.64 11.97 -13.35
C GLY A 40 3.87 13.29 -13.40
N ASN A 41 3.31 13.78 -12.27
CA ASN A 41 2.55 15.02 -12.19
C ASN A 41 2.68 15.69 -10.81
N TYR A 42 2.25 16.97 -10.71
CA TYR A 42 2.11 17.61 -9.39
C TYR A 42 1.03 16.90 -8.56
N ASP A 43 1.11 17.06 -7.22
CA ASP A 43 0.09 16.50 -6.33
C ASP A 43 -1.23 17.26 -6.47
N ASN A 44 -2.12 16.71 -7.27
CA ASN A 44 -3.50 17.16 -7.46
C ASN A 44 -4.51 16.28 -6.69
N LEU A 45 -4.03 15.40 -5.81
CA LEU A 45 -4.84 14.45 -5.05
C LEU A 45 -5.03 14.90 -3.60
N THR A 46 -3.92 15.31 -2.95
CA THR A 46 -3.93 15.74 -1.54
C THR A 46 -3.55 17.20 -1.36
N SER A 47 -3.47 17.96 -2.47
CA SER A 47 -3.07 19.37 -2.48
C SER A 47 -1.66 19.63 -1.94
N GLY A 48 -0.80 18.62 -1.99
CA GLY A 48 0.57 18.68 -1.50
C GLY A 48 1.47 19.57 -2.35
N ASP A 49 2.55 20.05 -1.75
CA ASP A 49 3.50 20.97 -2.35
C ASP A 49 4.66 20.23 -3.05
N VAL A 50 4.33 19.19 -3.79
CA VAL A 50 5.29 18.36 -4.54
C VAL A 50 4.94 18.25 -6.02
N VAL A 51 5.97 17.95 -6.83
CA VAL A 51 5.87 17.31 -8.12
C VAL A 51 6.35 15.87 -7.95
N TRP A 52 5.46 14.90 -8.07
CA TRP A 52 5.83 13.51 -8.17
C TRP A 52 6.38 13.26 -9.56
N VAL A 53 7.69 13.13 -9.66
CA VAL A 53 8.39 13.03 -10.96
C VAL A 53 8.16 11.67 -11.61
N ASP A 54 8.29 11.63 -12.94
CA ASP A 54 8.30 10.39 -13.71
C ASP A 54 9.55 9.54 -13.40
N GLN A 55 9.55 8.29 -13.86
CA GLN A 55 10.63 7.33 -13.60
C GLN A 55 12.00 7.80 -14.08
N ALA A 56 12.09 8.42 -15.28
CA ALA A 56 13.36 8.88 -15.82
C ALA A 56 13.94 9.99 -14.94
N ASN A 57 13.12 10.97 -14.55
CA ASN A 57 13.53 12.07 -13.69
C ASN A 57 13.84 11.58 -12.26
N ALA A 58 13.05 10.64 -11.72
CA ALA A 58 13.30 10.06 -10.39
C ALA A 58 14.66 9.37 -10.34
N THR A 59 14.99 8.56 -11.35
CA THR A 59 16.27 7.86 -11.45
C THR A 59 17.43 8.85 -11.66
N GLN A 60 17.29 9.79 -12.58
CA GLN A 60 18.33 10.77 -12.89
C GLN A 60 18.67 11.66 -11.68
N SER A 61 17.67 12.03 -10.90
CA SER A 61 17.83 12.89 -9.73
C SER A 61 18.10 12.11 -8.43
N HIS A 62 18.32 10.80 -8.50
CA HIS A 62 18.52 9.92 -7.33
C HIS A 62 17.39 10.03 -6.28
N LEU A 63 16.13 10.13 -6.76
CA LEU A 63 14.94 10.12 -5.90
C LEU A 63 14.31 8.73 -5.79
N ALA A 64 14.61 7.84 -6.75
CA ALA A 64 14.23 6.43 -6.73
C ALA A 64 15.41 5.59 -7.26
N TYR A 65 16.00 4.75 -6.40
CA TYR A 65 17.16 3.91 -6.74
C TYR A 65 17.33 2.77 -5.74
N VAL A 66 18.19 1.80 -6.06
CA VAL A 66 18.59 0.74 -5.12
C VAL A 66 20.00 1.05 -4.62
N ASN A 67 20.18 1.05 -3.29
CA ASN A 67 21.47 1.33 -2.66
C ASN A 67 22.39 0.09 -2.65
N ASP A 68 23.62 0.25 -2.15
CA ASP A 68 24.63 -0.82 -2.10
C ASP A 68 24.24 -1.99 -1.18
N ALA A 69 23.32 -1.78 -0.23
CA ALA A 69 22.75 -2.82 0.61
C ALA A 69 21.65 -3.64 -0.10
N GLY A 70 21.27 -3.25 -1.33
CA GLY A 70 20.17 -3.84 -2.07
C GLY A 70 18.79 -3.35 -1.64
N HIS A 71 18.71 -2.27 -0.85
CA HIS A 71 17.45 -1.68 -0.42
C HIS A 71 16.97 -0.61 -1.42
N ALA A 72 15.67 -0.56 -1.65
CA ALA A 72 15.06 0.47 -2.46
C ALA A 72 14.95 1.78 -1.67
N ILE A 73 15.40 2.85 -2.28
CA ILE A 73 15.29 4.21 -1.77
C ILE A 73 14.25 4.98 -2.57
N ILE A 74 13.30 5.59 -1.89
CA ILE A 74 12.33 6.54 -2.44
C ILE A 74 12.37 7.77 -1.56
N LYS A 75 12.63 8.96 -2.12
CA LYS A 75 12.93 10.15 -1.32
C LYS A 75 12.39 11.44 -1.92
N VAL A 76 12.24 12.44 -1.05
CA VAL A 76 12.05 13.85 -1.42
C VAL A 76 13.41 14.44 -1.85
N ASP A 77 13.40 15.34 -2.81
CA ASP A 77 14.60 16.11 -3.20
C ASP A 77 15.11 16.97 -2.04
N ASN A 78 16.26 16.60 -1.51
CA ASN A 78 16.95 17.31 -0.42
C ASN A 78 18.15 18.14 -0.88
N THR A 79 18.34 18.31 -2.17
CA THR A 79 19.52 18.97 -2.78
C THR A 79 19.22 20.28 -3.46
N THR A 80 18.05 20.39 -4.07
CA THR A 80 17.67 21.56 -4.87
C THR A 80 17.21 22.73 -3.99
N ASN A 81 17.62 23.94 -4.36
CA ASN A 81 17.07 25.17 -3.82
C ASN A 81 15.77 25.53 -4.59
N VAL A 82 14.62 25.34 -3.95
CA VAL A 82 13.30 25.57 -4.58
C VAL A 82 12.89 27.02 -4.42
N PRO A 83 12.64 27.77 -5.51
CA PRO A 83 12.19 29.15 -5.44
C PRO A 83 10.76 29.26 -4.87
N TRP A 84 10.41 30.43 -4.37
CA TRP A 84 9.04 30.74 -4.00
C TRP A 84 8.06 30.50 -5.18
N ASN A 85 6.87 29.98 -4.85
CA ASN A 85 5.82 29.61 -5.81
C ASN A 85 6.13 28.37 -6.69
N TYR A 86 7.16 27.60 -6.31
CA TYR A 86 7.45 26.30 -6.93
C TYR A 86 7.23 25.16 -5.93
N LYS A 87 7.02 23.97 -6.45
CA LYS A 87 6.86 22.71 -5.69
C LYS A 87 8.18 21.95 -5.66
N ARG A 88 8.38 21.11 -4.65
CA ARG A 88 9.58 20.26 -4.51
C ARG A 88 9.37 18.90 -5.19
N ASN A 89 10.41 18.38 -5.83
CA ASN A 89 10.35 17.06 -6.43
C ASN A 89 10.27 15.96 -5.35
N SER A 90 9.43 14.98 -5.60
CA SER A 90 9.22 13.80 -4.79
C SER A 90 8.82 12.61 -5.67
N VAL A 91 8.43 11.50 -5.07
CA VAL A 91 8.07 10.29 -5.79
C VAL A 91 6.73 9.75 -5.30
N ARG A 92 5.90 9.30 -6.25
CA ARG A 92 4.74 8.45 -6.05
C ARG A 92 4.76 7.34 -7.07
N ILE A 93 4.70 6.09 -6.61
CA ILE A 93 4.63 4.91 -7.44
C ILE A 93 3.41 4.06 -7.09
N THR A 94 2.84 3.43 -8.09
CA THR A 94 1.67 2.55 -7.96
C THR A 94 1.99 1.23 -8.63
N SER A 95 1.71 0.08 -7.98
CA SER A 95 1.97 -1.22 -8.59
C SER A 95 1.10 -1.44 -9.83
N GLU A 96 1.68 -2.06 -10.87
CA GLU A 96 0.93 -2.53 -12.03
C GLU A 96 0.02 -3.71 -11.65
N ASP A 97 0.46 -4.50 -10.66
CA ASP A 97 -0.27 -5.66 -10.15
C ASP A 97 -1.39 -5.25 -9.19
N TYR A 98 -2.48 -6.02 -9.21
CA TYR A 98 -3.61 -5.92 -8.29
C TYR A 98 -3.67 -7.16 -7.40
N PHE A 99 -3.87 -6.97 -6.11
CA PHE A 99 -3.92 -8.03 -5.10
C PHE A 99 -5.36 -8.19 -4.59
N PRO A 100 -6.01 -9.36 -4.79
CA PRO A 100 -7.38 -9.59 -4.39
C PRO A 100 -7.54 -9.84 -2.88
N VAL A 101 -8.78 -9.86 -2.40
CA VAL A 101 -9.10 -10.45 -1.07
C VAL A 101 -8.57 -11.88 -1.02
N GLY A 102 -7.96 -12.28 0.09
CA GLY A 102 -7.15 -13.49 0.23
C GLY A 102 -5.65 -13.22 0.06
N THR A 103 -5.21 -11.99 0.28
CA THR A 103 -3.79 -11.59 0.20
C THR A 103 -3.23 -11.24 1.58
N VAL A 104 -1.96 -11.58 1.79
CA VAL A 104 -1.12 -11.08 2.88
C VAL A 104 0.03 -10.28 2.27
N LEU A 105 0.14 -9.02 2.66
CA LEU A 105 1.24 -8.13 2.29
C LEU A 105 2.24 -8.09 3.43
N VAL A 106 3.53 -8.10 3.12
CA VAL A 106 4.62 -7.91 4.10
C VAL A 106 5.55 -6.82 3.58
N PHE A 107 5.72 -5.77 4.36
CA PHE A 107 6.59 -4.62 4.08
C PHE A 107 7.71 -4.57 5.12
N ASP A 108 8.95 -4.68 4.69
CA ASP A 108 10.15 -4.60 5.52
C ASP A 108 10.95 -3.37 5.15
N ALA A 109 11.19 -2.48 6.12
CA ALA A 109 11.98 -1.29 5.93
C ALA A 109 12.91 -1.01 7.10
N THR A 110 14.03 -0.36 6.81
CA THR A 110 14.98 0.15 7.80
C THR A 110 14.76 1.62 8.12
N HIS A 111 14.07 2.35 7.21
CA HIS A 111 13.77 3.76 7.39
C HIS A 111 12.41 4.12 6.73
N LEU A 112 11.64 4.97 7.43
CA LEU A 112 10.41 5.59 6.93
C LEU A 112 10.61 7.11 6.86
N PRO A 113 10.04 7.82 5.86
CA PRO A 113 10.20 9.26 5.75
C PRO A 113 9.56 10.00 6.92
N TYR A 114 10.27 10.98 7.49
CA TYR A 114 9.73 11.88 8.51
C TYR A 114 10.39 13.26 8.44
N GLY A 115 9.79 14.23 9.08
CA GLY A 115 10.26 15.62 9.12
C GLY A 115 9.10 16.59 9.01
N CYS A 116 9.30 17.84 9.42
CA CYS A 116 8.28 18.87 9.26
C CYS A 116 7.88 19.01 7.79
N SER A 117 6.61 19.08 7.52
CA SER A 117 5.94 19.05 6.21
C SER A 117 5.81 17.67 5.54
N VAL A 118 6.52 16.65 6.00
CA VAL A 118 6.56 15.34 5.34
C VAL A 118 5.31 14.53 5.64
N TRP A 119 4.70 13.99 4.61
CA TRP A 119 3.55 13.08 4.67
C TRP A 119 3.82 11.88 3.77
N PRO A 120 4.43 10.81 4.31
CA PRO A 120 4.66 9.57 3.61
C PRO A 120 3.50 8.62 3.77
N SER A 121 3.29 7.75 2.77
CA SER A 121 2.33 6.66 2.87
C SER A 121 2.81 5.40 2.14
N PHE A 122 2.57 4.24 2.76
CA PHE A 122 2.48 2.95 2.12
C PHE A 122 1.07 2.42 2.32
N TRP A 123 0.34 2.32 1.25
CA TRP A 123 -1.09 2.10 1.24
C TRP A 123 -1.56 1.32 0.02
N THR A 124 -2.84 1.01 -0.02
CA THR A 124 -3.45 0.31 -1.15
C THR A 124 -4.72 1.02 -1.60
N LYS A 125 -5.06 0.85 -2.87
CA LYS A 125 -6.31 1.36 -3.43
C LYS A 125 -6.93 0.40 -4.42
N GLY A 126 -8.27 0.35 -4.43
CA GLY A 126 -9.01 -0.24 -5.54
C GLY A 126 -8.96 0.65 -6.80
N GLN A 127 -9.40 0.10 -7.93
CA GLN A 127 -9.37 0.77 -9.23
C GLN A 127 -10.18 2.09 -9.22
N ASN A 128 -11.33 2.10 -8.56
CA ASN A 128 -12.24 3.25 -8.48
C ASN A 128 -12.32 3.76 -7.04
N TRP A 129 -11.49 4.71 -6.70
CA TRP A 129 -11.50 5.33 -5.38
C TRP A 129 -12.72 6.24 -5.18
N PRO A 130 -13.41 6.25 -4.00
CA PRO A 130 -13.20 5.36 -2.85
C PRO A 130 -14.03 4.06 -2.91
N ILE A 131 -14.74 3.78 -4.01
CA ILE A 131 -15.68 2.64 -4.15
C ILE A 131 -14.95 1.30 -4.00
N GLY A 132 -13.72 1.22 -4.51
CA GLY A 132 -12.90 0.01 -4.43
C GLY A 132 -12.14 -0.17 -3.12
N GLY A 133 -12.31 0.72 -2.16
CA GLY A 133 -11.65 0.73 -0.86
C GLY A 133 -10.19 1.19 -0.92
N GLU A 134 -9.70 1.65 0.23
CA GLU A 134 -8.32 2.04 0.50
C GLU A 134 -7.89 1.49 1.85
N ILE A 135 -6.65 1.06 1.98
CA ILE A 135 -6.05 0.54 3.21
C ILE A 135 -4.74 1.27 3.44
N ASP A 136 -4.68 2.15 4.45
CA ASP A 136 -3.47 2.84 4.86
C ASP A 136 -2.75 1.97 5.89
N ILE A 137 -1.62 1.41 5.48
CA ILE A 137 -0.82 0.51 6.31
C ILE A 137 0.20 1.31 7.11
N ILE A 138 0.90 2.23 6.43
CA ILE A 138 1.87 3.14 7.03
C ILE A 138 1.51 4.54 6.59
N GLU A 139 1.11 5.39 7.54
CA GLU A 139 0.83 6.79 7.30
C GLU A 139 1.03 7.62 8.56
N ALA A 140 1.73 8.73 8.43
CA ALA A 140 1.89 9.71 9.49
C ALA A 140 2.32 11.06 8.89
N VAL A 141 2.32 12.11 9.69
CA VAL A 141 2.70 13.45 9.21
C VAL A 141 3.66 14.14 10.15
N ASN A 142 4.49 14.99 9.58
CA ASN A 142 5.38 15.86 10.31
C ASN A 142 6.33 15.07 11.27
N LEU A 143 6.33 15.43 12.53
CA LEU A 143 7.14 14.80 13.57
C LEU A 143 6.31 13.87 14.47
N MET A 144 5.24 13.25 13.95
CA MET A 144 4.55 12.18 14.65
C MET A 144 5.55 11.06 15.02
N THR A 145 5.33 10.43 16.18
CA THR A 145 6.23 9.39 16.71
C THR A 145 5.62 7.98 16.64
N TYR A 146 4.43 7.87 16.11
CA TYR A 146 3.68 6.62 15.93
C TYR A 146 2.98 6.61 14.58
N ASN A 147 2.76 5.43 14.05
CA ASN A 147 2.03 5.20 12.81
C ASN A 147 0.52 5.29 13.04
N GLN A 148 -0.20 5.72 12.03
CA GLN A 148 -1.66 5.63 11.94
C GLN A 148 -2.03 4.67 10.80
N MET A 149 -2.96 3.76 11.07
CA MET A 149 -3.59 2.90 10.07
C MET A 149 -5.02 3.37 9.84
N ALA A 150 -5.51 3.30 8.60
CA ALA A 150 -6.88 3.69 8.28
C ALA A 150 -7.48 2.83 7.16
N LEU A 151 -8.82 2.83 7.09
CA LEU A 151 -9.54 2.40 5.91
C LEU A 151 -10.40 3.55 5.40
N HIS A 152 -10.43 3.73 4.06
CA HIS A 152 -11.37 4.62 3.39
C HIS A 152 -12.25 3.85 2.42
N THR A 153 -13.56 4.06 2.52
CA THR A 153 -14.55 3.38 1.69
C THR A 153 -15.71 4.32 1.35
N GLN A 154 -16.56 3.89 0.45
CA GLN A 154 -17.92 4.44 0.39
C GLN A 154 -18.68 4.18 1.70
N ASN A 155 -19.81 4.87 1.88
CA ASN A 155 -20.63 4.76 3.10
C ASN A 155 -21.10 3.32 3.34
N GLY A 156 -21.03 2.87 4.61
CA GLY A 156 -21.52 1.56 5.07
C GLY A 156 -20.48 0.66 5.73
N CYS A 157 -19.18 0.95 5.57
CA CYS A 157 -18.10 0.27 6.29
C CYS A 157 -17.76 1.05 7.57
N THR A 158 -17.65 0.35 8.69
CA THR A 158 -17.26 0.94 9.98
C THR A 158 -16.32 0.02 10.72
N GLN A 159 -15.49 0.58 11.61
CA GLN A 159 -14.77 -0.18 12.62
C GLN A 159 -15.60 -0.23 13.92
N PRO A 160 -15.73 -1.37 14.59
CA PRO A 160 -16.36 -1.40 15.90
C PRO A 160 -15.54 -0.57 16.92
N SER A 161 -16.23 0.14 17.81
CA SER A 161 -15.57 0.90 18.90
C SER A 161 -14.85 0.00 19.90
N SER A 162 -15.20 -1.29 19.94
CA SER A 162 -14.57 -2.32 20.78
C SER A 162 -14.22 -3.52 19.90
N VAL A 163 -12.94 -3.70 19.64
CA VAL A 163 -12.36 -4.80 18.85
C VAL A 163 -11.05 -5.25 19.48
N THR A 164 -10.69 -6.53 19.30
CA THR A 164 -9.42 -7.05 19.82
C THR A 164 -8.29 -6.60 18.91
N GLN A 165 -7.55 -5.58 19.34
CA GLN A 165 -6.36 -5.02 18.68
C GLN A 165 -5.45 -4.38 19.73
N SER A 166 -4.17 -4.16 19.41
CA SER A 166 -3.22 -3.49 20.31
C SER A 166 -3.25 -1.97 20.15
N GLY A 167 -3.59 -1.45 18.98
CA GLY A 167 -3.70 -0.03 18.70
C GLY A 167 -4.93 0.63 19.33
N SER A 168 -5.01 1.95 19.25
CA SER A 168 -6.14 2.75 19.70
C SER A 168 -7.06 3.11 18.54
N THR A 169 -8.33 2.71 18.64
CA THR A 169 -9.37 3.19 17.73
C THR A 169 -9.54 4.71 17.87
N GLY A 170 -9.50 5.39 16.75
CA GLY A 170 -9.85 6.79 16.61
C GLY A 170 -11.26 6.96 16.02
N ASN A 171 -11.36 7.49 14.77
CA ASN A 171 -12.62 7.53 14.05
C ASN A 171 -13.05 6.12 13.63
N THR A 172 -14.35 5.84 13.71
CA THR A 172 -14.93 4.52 13.39
C THR A 172 -15.65 4.47 12.04
N ASN A 173 -15.92 5.61 11.41
CA ASN A 173 -16.62 5.70 10.13
C ASN A 173 -15.61 5.79 8.97
N CYS A 174 -15.50 4.73 8.16
CA CYS A 174 -14.54 4.65 7.07
C CYS A 174 -14.89 5.52 5.84
N SER A 175 -16.08 6.15 5.82
CA SER A 175 -16.49 7.03 4.71
C SER A 175 -16.23 8.52 4.94
N THR A 176 -15.57 8.87 6.04
CA THR A 176 -15.15 10.26 6.32
C THR A 176 -13.81 10.56 5.64
N ASP A 177 -13.46 11.83 5.53
CA ASP A 177 -12.16 12.26 4.96
C ASP A 177 -10.96 11.68 5.72
N ALA A 178 -11.10 11.45 7.04
CA ALA A 178 -10.05 10.83 7.85
C ALA A 178 -10.09 9.29 7.81
N GLY A 179 -11.08 8.68 7.20
CA GLY A 179 -11.29 7.23 7.27
C GLY A 179 -11.65 6.72 8.66
N CYS A 180 -11.66 5.41 8.87
CA CYS A 180 -11.72 4.81 10.19
C CYS A 180 -10.29 4.46 10.65
N THR A 181 -9.83 5.12 11.72
CA THR A 181 -8.42 5.21 12.08
C THR A 181 -8.05 4.38 13.30
N VAL A 182 -6.83 3.86 13.30
CA VAL A 182 -6.20 3.20 14.45
C VAL A 182 -4.78 3.76 14.62
N ALA A 183 -4.50 4.34 15.78
CA ALA A 183 -3.17 4.76 16.15
C ALA A 183 -2.37 3.57 16.71
N GLU A 184 -1.16 3.34 16.20
CA GLU A 184 -0.25 2.34 16.72
C GLU A 184 0.23 2.74 18.12
N LYS A 185 0.30 1.77 19.05
CA LYS A 185 0.79 1.99 20.41
C LYS A 185 2.16 1.36 20.67
N GLN A 186 2.61 0.48 19.80
CA GLN A 186 3.95 -0.08 19.95
C GLN A 186 5.00 1.00 19.70
N ALA A 187 6.02 1.02 20.54
CA ALA A 187 7.15 1.90 20.38
C ALA A 187 7.87 1.65 19.04
N ASN A 188 8.54 2.66 18.53
CA ASN A 188 9.36 2.57 17.32
C ASN A 188 8.56 2.28 16.04
N SER A 189 7.28 2.64 16.00
CA SER A 189 6.44 2.40 14.82
C SER A 189 6.60 3.46 13.73
N PHE A 190 7.19 4.63 14.04
CA PHE A 190 7.39 5.71 13.06
C PHE A 190 8.50 6.70 13.51
N GLY A 191 8.96 7.52 12.56
CA GLY A 191 9.90 8.63 12.78
C GLY A 191 11.30 8.19 13.17
N ALA A 192 12.02 9.06 13.88
CA ALA A 192 13.42 8.81 14.28
C ALA A 192 13.58 7.55 15.14
N SER A 193 12.58 7.21 15.95
CA SER A 193 12.62 6.01 16.78
C SER A 193 12.55 4.71 15.97
N PHE A 194 11.78 4.70 14.87
CA PHE A 194 11.76 3.57 13.94
C PHE A 194 13.13 3.35 13.31
N ALA A 195 13.74 4.41 12.77
CA ALA A 195 15.08 4.35 12.17
C ALA A 195 16.14 3.91 13.21
N SER A 196 16.12 4.48 14.41
CA SER A 196 17.08 4.15 15.49
C SER A 196 16.94 2.71 15.98
N ALA A 197 15.77 2.10 15.88
CA ALA A 197 15.52 0.69 16.18
C ALA A 197 15.92 -0.26 15.03
N GLY A 198 16.54 0.23 13.96
CA GLY A 198 16.89 -0.56 12.77
C GLY A 198 15.69 -0.91 11.90
N GLY A 199 14.61 -0.17 12.02
CA GLY A 199 13.38 -0.37 11.26
C GLY A 199 12.41 -1.38 11.86
N GLY A 200 11.62 -2.01 10.99
CA GLY A 200 10.61 -2.98 11.39
C GLY A 200 9.86 -3.56 10.20
N VAL A 201 8.88 -4.39 10.52
CA VAL A 201 8.03 -5.06 9.53
C VAL A 201 6.56 -4.76 9.80
N TRP A 202 5.85 -4.41 8.73
CA TRP A 202 4.40 -4.32 8.68
C TRP A 202 3.85 -5.50 7.90
N ALA A 203 2.81 -6.15 8.42
CA ALA A 203 2.09 -7.19 7.69
C ALA A 203 0.60 -6.86 7.67
N THR A 204 -0.04 -7.04 6.51
CA THR A 204 -1.46 -6.75 6.32
C THR A 204 -2.13 -7.96 5.70
N GLN A 205 -3.06 -8.57 6.42
CA GLN A 205 -3.94 -9.61 5.89
C GLN A 205 -5.24 -8.96 5.40
N ILE A 206 -5.56 -9.17 4.15
CA ILE A 206 -6.81 -8.76 3.49
C ILE A 206 -7.60 -10.04 3.25
N ASP A 207 -8.57 -10.34 4.10
CA ASP A 207 -9.33 -11.59 4.05
C ASP A 207 -10.84 -11.32 4.12
N SER A 208 -11.66 -12.28 3.72
CA SER A 208 -13.12 -12.18 3.82
C SER A 208 -13.61 -12.04 5.28
N SER A 209 -12.81 -12.44 6.26
CA SER A 209 -13.08 -12.30 7.70
C SER A 209 -12.78 -10.90 8.22
N GLY A 210 -11.97 -10.10 7.51
CA GLY A 210 -11.56 -8.77 7.92
C GLY A 210 -10.25 -8.32 7.30
N ILE A 211 -9.83 -7.10 7.64
CA ILE A 211 -8.51 -6.57 7.35
C ILE A 211 -7.79 -6.45 8.69
N PHE A 212 -6.59 -7.03 8.77
CA PHE A 212 -5.79 -7.09 9.99
C PHE A 212 -4.38 -6.62 9.69
N ILE A 213 -3.84 -5.69 10.49
CA ILE A 213 -2.52 -5.11 10.30
C ILE A 213 -1.70 -5.36 11.57
N TRP A 214 -0.48 -5.85 11.41
CA TRP A 214 0.51 -6.06 12.47
C TRP A 214 1.73 -5.20 12.21
N PHE A 215 2.35 -4.75 13.30
CA PHE A 215 3.66 -4.13 13.30
C PHE A 215 4.59 -4.86 14.27
N TRP A 216 5.83 -5.01 13.87
CA TRP A 216 6.93 -5.46 14.74
C TRP A 216 8.15 -4.60 14.50
N SER A 217 8.70 -3.98 15.57
CA SER A 217 10.03 -3.38 15.55
C SER A 217 11.07 -4.47 15.23
N ARG A 218 12.18 -4.11 14.62
CA ARG A 218 13.19 -5.03 14.05
C ARG A 218 13.50 -6.26 14.92
N ASP A 219 13.80 -6.06 16.20
CA ASP A 219 14.19 -7.15 17.10
C ASP A 219 13.03 -8.08 17.48
N ASN A 220 11.79 -7.68 17.19
CA ASN A 220 10.58 -8.43 17.57
C ASN A 220 9.89 -9.10 16.37
N VAL A 221 10.48 -9.05 15.17
CA VAL A 221 9.90 -9.67 13.98
C VAL A 221 9.85 -11.18 14.15
N PRO A 222 8.66 -11.82 14.10
CA PRO A 222 8.54 -13.27 14.24
C PRO A 222 9.33 -14.01 13.17
N SER A 223 9.94 -15.15 13.52
CA SER A 223 10.65 -15.98 12.55
C SER A 223 9.75 -16.47 11.43
N SER A 224 8.46 -16.69 11.71
CA SER A 224 7.44 -17.05 10.71
C SER A 224 7.24 -15.97 9.64
N VAL A 225 7.62 -14.71 9.93
CA VAL A 225 7.59 -13.58 8.98
C VAL A 225 8.96 -13.40 8.33
N SER A 226 10.03 -13.28 9.14
CA SER A 226 11.38 -12.99 8.62
C SER A 226 11.97 -14.12 7.77
N SER A 227 11.58 -15.36 7.98
CA SER A 227 12.02 -16.53 7.19
C SER A 227 11.04 -16.95 6.09
N ALA A 228 9.93 -16.22 5.90
CA ALA A 228 8.92 -16.55 4.89
C ALA A 228 9.48 -16.30 3.47
N THR A 229 9.67 -17.40 2.73
CA THR A 229 10.17 -17.35 1.34
C THR A 229 9.12 -17.79 0.33
N ASN A 230 8.39 -18.87 0.59
CA ASN A 230 7.43 -19.45 -0.35
C ASN A 230 5.99 -19.36 0.14
N SER A 231 5.77 -19.34 1.45
CA SER A 231 4.45 -19.29 2.05
C SER A 231 4.49 -18.63 3.42
N ILE A 232 3.33 -18.14 3.86
CA ILE A 232 3.17 -17.47 5.16
C ILE A 232 1.85 -17.88 5.80
N ASP A 233 1.83 -17.95 7.15
CA ASP A 233 0.63 -18.27 7.94
C ASP A 233 0.48 -17.23 9.07
N PRO A 234 -0.52 -16.34 8.99
CA PRO A 234 -0.78 -15.33 10.01
C PRO A 234 -1.35 -15.86 11.33
N SER A 235 -1.78 -17.12 11.39
CA SER A 235 -2.53 -17.68 12.52
C SER A 235 -1.81 -17.60 13.88
N SER A 236 -0.48 -17.53 13.86
CA SER A 236 0.38 -17.49 15.05
C SER A 236 0.87 -16.07 15.43
N TRP A 237 0.48 -15.03 14.71
CA TRP A 237 1.01 -13.67 14.89
C TRP A 237 0.46 -12.92 16.09
N GLY A 238 -0.57 -13.47 16.74
CA GLY A 238 -1.20 -12.86 17.92
C GLY A 238 -2.13 -11.70 17.57
N THR A 239 -2.31 -10.81 18.54
CA THR A 239 -3.22 -9.66 18.42
C THR A 239 -2.68 -8.66 17.41
N PRO A 240 -3.46 -8.27 16.36
CA PRO A 240 -3.02 -7.27 15.40
C PRO A 240 -2.94 -5.86 16.01
N SER A 241 -2.17 -4.98 15.40
CA SER A 241 -2.14 -3.54 15.70
C SER A 241 -3.47 -2.89 15.37
N ALA A 242 -4.04 -3.19 14.20
CA ALA A 242 -5.37 -2.76 13.79
C ALA A 242 -6.20 -3.95 13.29
N ALA A 243 -7.49 -3.95 13.63
CA ALA A 243 -8.45 -4.96 13.21
C ALA A 243 -9.75 -4.30 12.71
N TYR A 244 -10.13 -4.68 11.50
CA TYR A 244 -11.36 -4.23 10.84
C TYR A 244 -12.17 -5.48 10.44
N PRO A 245 -12.96 -6.05 11.37
CA PRO A 245 -13.67 -7.32 11.15
C PRO A 245 -14.83 -7.16 10.17
N SER A 246 -15.09 -8.21 9.38
CA SER A 246 -16.18 -8.24 8.38
C SER A 246 -17.57 -8.07 8.97
N SER A 247 -17.75 -8.27 10.27
CA SER A 247 -19.03 -8.08 10.95
C SER A 247 -19.53 -6.63 10.94
N SER A 248 -18.66 -5.65 10.67
CA SER A 248 -18.99 -4.22 10.56
C SER A 248 -18.58 -3.60 9.24
N CYS A 249 -17.80 -4.32 8.43
CA CYS A 249 -17.36 -3.90 7.10
C CYS A 249 -17.20 -5.14 6.22
N ASP A 250 -18.17 -5.44 5.38
CA ASP A 250 -18.09 -6.57 4.44
C ASP A 250 -16.95 -6.35 3.43
N ILE A 251 -15.83 -7.05 3.64
CA ILE A 251 -14.61 -6.85 2.86
C ILE A 251 -14.86 -7.11 1.37
N ASN A 252 -15.64 -8.12 1.01
CA ASN A 252 -15.93 -8.43 -0.39
C ASN A 252 -16.81 -7.36 -1.07
N GLN A 253 -17.59 -6.60 -0.29
CA GLN A 253 -18.42 -5.52 -0.80
C GLN A 253 -17.62 -4.22 -1.00
N PHE A 254 -16.73 -3.89 -0.06
CA PHE A 254 -16.07 -2.58 -0.01
C PHE A 254 -14.67 -2.57 -0.63
N PHE A 255 -14.02 -3.73 -0.79
CA PHE A 255 -12.65 -3.82 -1.29
C PHE A 255 -12.59 -4.65 -2.57
N THR A 256 -12.28 -4.00 -3.68
CA THR A 256 -11.91 -4.65 -4.94
C THR A 256 -10.42 -5.04 -4.89
N PRO A 257 -9.87 -5.78 -5.88
CA PRO A 257 -8.43 -5.99 -5.94
C PRO A 257 -7.64 -4.69 -5.81
N GLN A 258 -6.60 -4.70 -4.97
CA GLN A 258 -5.86 -3.54 -4.48
C GLN A 258 -4.53 -3.37 -5.20
N GLN A 259 -4.21 -2.18 -5.68
CA GLN A 259 -2.86 -1.78 -6.07
C GLN A 259 -2.10 -1.26 -4.84
N LEU A 260 -0.81 -1.55 -4.76
CA LEU A 260 0.09 -0.95 -3.77
C LEU A 260 0.48 0.46 -4.21
N VAL A 261 0.57 1.37 -3.27
CA VAL A 261 1.05 2.74 -3.51
C VAL A 261 2.11 3.10 -2.46
N LEU A 262 3.18 3.70 -2.94
CA LEU A 262 4.20 4.36 -2.12
C LEU A 262 4.30 5.80 -2.57
N ASP A 263 4.15 6.73 -1.66
CA ASP A 263 4.38 8.13 -1.96
C ASP A 263 4.91 8.93 -0.75
N ILE A 264 5.49 10.08 -1.07
CA ILE A 264 5.83 11.09 -0.10
C ILE A 264 5.29 12.41 -0.66
N THR A 265 4.29 12.98 0.01
CA THR A 265 3.85 14.33 -0.28
C THR A 265 4.36 15.31 0.80
N LEU A 266 4.17 16.60 0.58
CA LEU A 266 4.59 17.64 1.51
C LEU A 266 3.41 18.58 1.77
N CYS A 267 3.21 18.93 3.04
CA CYS A 267 2.12 19.81 3.48
C CYS A 267 0.73 19.25 3.16
N GLY A 268 0.05 19.79 2.15
CA GLY A 268 -1.26 19.30 1.71
C GLY A 268 -2.37 19.37 2.76
N ASN A 269 -3.38 18.55 2.55
CA ASN A 269 -4.62 18.55 3.32
C ASN A 269 -4.49 17.96 4.73
N TRP A 270 -3.33 17.44 5.12
CA TRP A 270 -3.09 16.93 6.46
C TRP A 270 -1.83 17.52 7.11
N ALA A 271 -0.63 17.26 6.61
CA ALA A 271 0.60 17.77 7.22
C ALA A 271 0.68 19.32 7.20
N GLY A 272 0.04 19.96 6.20
CA GLY A 272 -0.01 21.40 6.02
C GLY A 272 -1.15 22.11 6.76
N VAL A 273 -2.08 21.37 7.38
CA VAL A 273 -3.14 22.00 8.20
C VAL A 273 -2.50 22.72 9.38
N ALA A 274 -2.78 24.00 9.54
CA ALA A 274 -2.09 24.87 10.50
C ALA A 274 -2.01 24.30 11.92
N SER A 275 -3.11 23.74 12.44
CA SER A 275 -3.15 23.12 13.77
C SER A 275 -2.34 21.83 13.84
N VAL A 276 -2.34 21.01 12.80
CA VAL A 276 -1.56 19.78 12.72
C VAL A 276 -0.07 20.09 12.62
N TYR A 277 0.31 21.04 11.74
CA TYR A 277 1.68 21.51 11.62
C TYR A 277 2.20 22.11 12.94
N GLN A 278 1.39 22.98 13.57
CA GLN A 278 1.71 23.61 14.85
C GLN A 278 1.99 22.60 15.95
N SER A 279 1.28 21.47 15.98
CA SER A 279 1.34 20.49 17.08
C SER A 279 2.72 19.84 17.24
N THR A 280 3.48 19.69 16.15
CA THR A 280 4.78 18.99 16.17
C THR A 280 5.92 19.78 15.52
N CYS A 281 5.60 20.78 14.66
CA CYS A 281 6.57 21.57 13.88
C CYS A 281 6.53 23.06 14.18
N GLY A 282 5.63 23.52 15.08
CA GLY A 282 5.56 24.92 15.47
C GLY A 282 6.85 25.41 16.14
N ASN A 283 7.36 26.55 15.69
CA ASN A 283 8.59 27.18 16.16
C ASN A 283 8.38 28.21 17.29
N GLY A 284 7.21 28.16 17.95
CA GLY A 284 6.78 29.13 18.99
C GLY A 284 5.91 30.26 18.45
N GLU A 285 5.78 30.42 17.13
CA GLU A 285 4.82 31.31 16.50
C GLU A 285 3.54 30.53 16.11
N THR A 286 2.44 31.23 15.99
CA THR A 286 1.18 30.60 15.54
C THR A 286 1.26 30.28 14.06
N ALA A 287 1.21 28.98 13.73
CA ALA A 287 1.19 28.53 12.34
C ALA A 287 -0.10 28.98 11.62
N ASN A 288 0.03 29.25 10.35
CA ASN A 288 -1.06 29.59 9.43
C ASN A 288 -1.03 28.66 8.19
N ALA A 289 -1.94 28.83 7.27
CA ALA A 289 -2.07 27.97 6.08
C ALA A 289 -0.82 27.95 5.17
N SER A 290 0.08 28.92 5.30
CA SER A 290 1.31 29.00 4.50
C SER A 290 2.56 28.56 5.26
N SER A 291 2.50 28.37 6.59
CA SER A 291 3.68 28.10 7.43
C SER A 291 4.42 26.84 6.96
N CYS A 292 3.70 25.74 6.73
CA CYS A 292 4.28 24.50 6.26
C CYS A 292 5.12 24.69 4.98
N TYR A 293 4.54 25.35 3.98
CA TYR A 293 5.18 25.62 2.69
C TYR A 293 6.40 26.55 2.83
N LEU A 294 6.21 27.70 3.49
CA LEU A 294 7.24 28.74 3.58
C LEU A 294 8.45 28.33 4.43
N GLU A 295 8.22 27.51 5.44
CA GLU A 295 9.27 27.09 6.37
C GLU A 295 10.06 25.88 5.87
N ASN A 296 9.47 25.03 4.98
CA ASN A 296 10.08 23.77 4.60
C ASN A 296 10.24 23.57 3.09
N VAL A 297 9.20 23.84 2.28
CA VAL A 297 9.18 23.39 0.87
C VAL A 297 10.12 24.20 0.00
N ILE A 298 10.10 25.52 0.16
CA ILE A 298 10.98 26.44 -0.59
C ILE A 298 12.40 26.51 -0.01
N ASN A 299 13.28 27.13 -0.76
CA ASN A 299 14.70 27.30 -0.42
C ASN A 299 15.46 25.97 -0.34
N SER A 300 16.38 25.84 0.62
CA SER A 300 17.22 24.66 0.79
C SER A 300 16.41 23.39 1.04
N GLY A 301 16.87 22.25 0.48
CA GLY A 301 16.31 20.92 0.75
C GLY A 301 16.88 20.25 2.01
N ALA A 302 17.71 20.92 2.80
CA ALA A 302 18.41 20.31 3.93
C ALA A 302 17.48 19.69 4.99
N ASN A 303 16.24 20.22 5.13
CA ASN A 303 15.24 19.71 6.06
C ASN A 303 14.70 18.32 5.67
N TYR A 304 15.01 17.83 4.47
CA TYR A 304 14.51 16.57 3.93
C TYR A 304 15.56 15.44 3.95
N ALA A 305 16.58 15.57 4.80
CA ALA A 305 17.62 14.53 4.95
C ALA A 305 17.01 13.17 5.35
N ASP A 306 15.97 13.19 6.19
CA ASP A 306 15.27 12.00 6.69
C ASP A 306 13.93 11.73 5.96
N ALA A 307 13.64 12.47 4.88
CA ALA A 307 12.40 12.30 4.11
C ALA A 307 12.56 11.23 3.02
N TYR A 308 12.85 9.98 3.42
CA TYR A 308 13.01 8.85 2.51
C TYR A 308 12.54 7.53 3.09
N PHE A 309 12.06 6.65 2.23
CA PHE A 309 11.93 5.22 2.52
C PHE A 309 13.25 4.52 2.22
N GLU A 310 13.64 3.57 3.09
CA GLU A 310 14.63 2.56 2.79
C GLU A 310 14.00 1.19 3.02
N ILE A 311 13.68 0.49 1.91
CA ILE A 311 12.85 -0.70 1.89
C ILE A 311 13.70 -1.91 1.53
N SER A 312 13.71 -2.92 2.41
CA SER A 312 14.38 -4.20 2.15
C SER A 312 13.60 -5.02 1.12
N TYR A 313 12.30 -5.13 1.31
CA TYR A 313 11.39 -5.82 0.39
C TYR A 313 9.91 -5.47 0.64
N ILE A 314 9.08 -5.69 -0.38
CA ILE A 314 7.64 -5.85 -0.26
C ILE A 314 7.30 -7.22 -0.84
N LYS A 315 6.61 -8.07 -0.07
CA LYS A 315 6.15 -9.39 -0.48
C LYS A 315 4.63 -9.45 -0.42
N ALA A 316 4.04 -10.06 -1.43
CA ALA A 316 2.62 -10.41 -1.45
C ALA A 316 2.47 -11.92 -1.51
N PHE A 317 1.67 -12.45 -0.59
CA PHE A 317 1.30 -13.86 -0.53
C PHE A 317 -0.21 -13.96 -0.72
N SER A 318 -0.69 -15.01 -1.39
CA SER A 318 -2.12 -15.20 -1.62
C SER A 318 -2.54 -16.65 -1.37
N ASN A 319 -3.75 -16.82 -0.85
CA ASN A 319 -4.43 -18.11 -0.80
C ASN A 319 -5.22 -18.39 -2.09
N SER A 320 -5.24 -17.43 -3.00
CA SER A 320 -5.80 -17.51 -4.35
C SER A 320 -4.66 -17.59 -5.37
N SER A 321 -4.77 -18.44 -6.38
CA SER A 321 -3.81 -18.50 -7.50
C SER A 321 -3.97 -17.34 -8.50
N ALA A 322 -4.86 -16.39 -8.22
CA ALA A 322 -5.17 -15.29 -9.12
C ALA A 322 -4.44 -14.01 -8.71
N LEU A 323 -3.39 -13.65 -9.46
CA LEU A 323 -2.93 -12.27 -9.56
C LEU A 323 -3.79 -11.55 -10.63
N VAL A 324 -4.22 -10.36 -10.30
CA VAL A 324 -4.92 -9.50 -11.26
C VAL A 324 -3.87 -8.54 -11.84
N ALA A 325 -3.35 -8.85 -13.02
CA ALA A 325 -2.51 -7.92 -13.76
C ALA A 325 -3.37 -6.91 -14.51
N SER A 326 -3.01 -5.62 -14.50
CA SER A 326 -3.58 -4.62 -15.39
C SER A 326 -2.98 -4.82 -16.78
N ALA A 327 -3.79 -5.33 -17.72
CA ALA A 327 -3.44 -5.16 -19.12
C ALA A 327 -3.60 -3.66 -19.45
N SER A 328 -2.63 -3.05 -20.08
CA SER A 328 -2.62 -1.65 -20.51
C SER A 328 -3.94 -1.28 -21.20
N GLY A 329 -4.81 -0.56 -20.49
CA GLY A 329 -6.11 -0.11 -20.98
C GLY A 329 -7.31 -0.78 -20.32
N ALA A 330 -7.73 -0.27 -19.19
CA ALA A 330 -9.09 -0.30 -18.63
C ALA A 330 -9.81 -1.65 -18.36
N THR A 331 -9.18 -2.81 -18.51
CA THR A 331 -9.81 -4.09 -18.21
C THR A 331 -8.93 -4.92 -17.28
N THR A 332 -9.40 -5.14 -16.06
CA THR A 332 -8.78 -6.05 -15.09
C THR A 332 -8.93 -7.49 -15.58
N VAL A 333 -7.86 -8.17 -15.87
CA VAL A 333 -7.86 -9.58 -16.26
C VAL A 333 -7.39 -10.43 -15.09
N LEU A 334 -8.24 -11.34 -14.63
CA LEU A 334 -7.85 -12.38 -13.68
C LEU A 334 -6.93 -13.38 -14.40
N VAL A 335 -5.64 -13.36 -14.08
CA VAL A 335 -4.70 -14.36 -14.58
C VAL A 335 -4.69 -15.52 -13.58
N SER A 336 -5.34 -16.61 -13.94
CA SER A 336 -5.21 -17.88 -13.19
C SER A 336 -3.95 -18.59 -13.69
N GLU A 337 -2.91 -18.67 -12.86
CA GLU A 337 -1.82 -19.59 -13.15
C GLU A 337 -2.32 -21.04 -12.98
N THR A 338 -2.49 -21.72 -14.11
CA THR A 338 -2.65 -23.19 -14.12
C THR A 338 -1.37 -23.80 -13.55
N ALA A 339 -1.50 -24.52 -12.44
CA ALA A 339 -0.42 -25.30 -11.84
C ALA A 339 0.34 -26.09 -12.92
N SER A 340 1.66 -25.91 -12.97
CA SER A 340 2.54 -26.75 -13.79
C SER A 340 2.29 -28.21 -13.47
N PRO A 341 2.09 -29.09 -14.47
CA PRO A 341 1.96 -30.51 -14.21
C PRO A 341 3.29 -31.05 -13.70
N THR A 342 3.23 -31.69 -12.56
CA THR A 342 4.29 -32.52 -11.98
C THR A 342 4.87 -33.45 -13.03
N ALA A 343 6.18 -33.44 -13.21
CA ALA A 343 6.90 -34.35 -14.10
C ALA A 343 6.69 -35.81 -13.63
N GLY A 344 5.90 -36.52 -14.38
CA GLY A 344 5.73 -37.99 -14.29
C GLY A 344 6.46 -38.64 -15.44
N SER A 345 7.55 -39.32 -15.10
CA SER A 345 8.17 -40.49 -15.69
C SER A 345 7.88 -40.85 -17.15
N SER A 346 8.97 -40.87 -17.89
CA SER A 346 9.41 -41.67 -19.03
C SER A 346 8.47 -42.77 -19.57
N GLY A 347 8.22 -42.71 -20.87
CA GLY A 347 7.80 -43.82 -21.72
C GLY A 347 8.17 -43.48 -23.16
N ASN A 348 9.19 -44.19 -23.63
CA ASN A 348 9.65 -44.21 -25.03
C ASN A 348 8.55 -44.79 -25.92
N ASP A 349 8.19 -44.16 -27.02
CA ASP A 349 7.90 -44.88 -28.24
C ASP A 349 8.07 -44.04 -29.52
N SER A 350 8.70 -44.65 -30.48
CA SER A 350 9.07 -44.15 -31.80
C SER A 350 7.89 -44.27 -32.76
N GLY A 351 7.63 -43.25 -33.56
CA GLY A 351 6.65 -43.32 -34.65
C GLY A 351 6.82 -42.16 -35.65
N SER A 352 7.46 -42.51 -36.76
CA SER A 352 7.64 -41.70 -37.97
C SER A 352 6.31 -41.41 -38.67
N GLY A 353 6.12 -40.19 -39.21
CA GLY A 353 5.00 -39.88 -40.09
C GLY A 353 5.09 -38.50 -40.72
N ASN A 354 5.47 -38.49 -41.94
CA ASN A 354 5.66 -37.40 -42.91
C ASN A 354 4.34 -36.75 -43.36
N GLY A 355 4.32 -35.47 -43.73
CA GLY A 355 3.23 -34.90 -44.57
C GLY A 355 3.00 -33.41 -44.53
N SER A 356 3.70 -32.71 -45.45
CA SER A 356 3.29 -31.61 -46.38
C SER A 356 2.32 -30.50 -45.97
N SER A 357 2.87 -29.31 -46.04
CA SER A 357 2.49 -28.04 -46.73
C SER A 357 1.02 -27.75 -47.09
N SER A 358 0.55 -26.57 -46.76
CA SER A 358 0.03 -25.63 -47.74
C SER A 358 -0.15 -24.21 -47.17
N SER A 359 0.32 -23.27 -47.96
CA SER A 359 0.23 -21.83 -47.88
C SER A 359 -1.20 -21.31 -48.10
N GLY A 360 -1.57 -20.23 -47.39
CA GLY A 360 -2.79 -19.46 -47.67
C GLY A 360 -2.61 -18.02 -47.27
N SER A 361 -2.26 -17.18 -48.24
CA SER A 361 -2.22 -15.73 -48.20
C SER A 361 -3.65 -15.18 -48.22
N GLY A 362 -3.95 -14.19 -47.39
CA GLY A 362 -5.22 -13.47 -47.41
C GLY A 362 -5.06 -12.06 -46.84
N THR A 363 -4.73 -11.13 -47.71
CA THR A 363 -4.83 -9.67 -47.49
C THR A 363 -6.30 -9.26 -47.46
N ASN A 364 -6.69 -8.42 -46.51
CA ASN A 364 -7.75 -7.43 -46.77
C ASN A 364 -7.57 -6.15 -45.92
N ALA A 365 -7.73 -5.07 -46.65
CA ALA A 365 -7.54 -3.69 -46.31
C ALA A 365 -8.71 -3.06 -45.57
N GLY A 366 -8.38 -2.08 -44.76
CA GLY A 366 -8.98 -0.75 -44.68
C GLY A 366 -10.41 -0.58 -44.18
N THR A 367 -10.56 0.20 -43.15
CA THR A 367 -11.31 1.47 -43.26
C THR A 367 -11.13 2.31 -41.98
N SER A 368 -10.56 3.48 -42.17
CA SER A 368 -10.52 4.59 -41.20
C SER A 368 -11.90 5.26 -41.19
N VAL A 369 -12.48 5.48 -39.98
CA VAL A 369 -13.53 6.46 -39.78
C VAL A 369 -13.08 7.44 -38.73
N ALA A 370 -12.82 8.65 -39.16
CA ALA A 370 -12.69 9.82 -38.31
C ALA A 370 -14.07 10.27 -37.86
N GLN A 371 -14.25 10.45 -36.55
CA GLN A 371 -15.39 11.18 -36.03
C GLN A 371 -14.93 12.30 -35.10
N THR A 372 -15.06 13.51 -35.61
CA THR A 372 -15.04 14.78 -34.91
C THR A 372 -16.33 14.91 -34.07
N GLY A 373 -16.18 15.14 -32.77
CA GLY A 373 -17.31 15.39 -31.86
C GLY A 373 -16.99 16.47 -30.83
N ALA A 374 -17.75 17.52 -30.87
CA ALA A 374 -17.63 18.84 -30.26
C ALA A 374 -17.52 18.85 -28.72
N ARG A 375 -16.74 19.82 -28.23
CA ARG A 375 -16.66 20.24 -26.82
C ARG A 375 -17.94 20.97 -26.40
N ALA A 376 -18.57 20.52 -25.33
CA ALA A 376 -19.54 21.28 -24.57
C ALA A 376 -18.91 21.67 -23.22
N TYR A 377 -18.70 22.98 -23.03
CA TYR A 377 -18.36 23.55 -21.73
C TYR A 377 -19.65 23.75 -20.94
N VAL A 378 -19.74 23.12 -19.76
CA VAL A 378 -20.74 23.49 -18.75
C VAL A 378 -19.98 24.18 -17.61
N ALA A 379 -20.22 25.49 -17.48
CA ALA A 379 -19.82 26.26 -16.32
C ALA A 379 -20.83 26.03 -15.21
N LEU A 380 -20.43 25.49 -14.08
CA LEU A 380 -21.20 25.54 -12.84
C LEU A 380 -20.54 26.52 -11.86
N ALA A 381 -21.35 27.51 -11.49
CA ALA A 381 -21.03 28.54 -10.54
C ALA A 381 -20.96 28.00 -9.11
N GLY A 382 -20.04 28.56 -8.32
CA GLY A 382 -19.74 28.17 -6.96
C GLY A 382 -20.84 28.43 -5.94
N ALA A 383 -20.82 27.61 -4.90
CA ALA A 383 -21.36 27.95 -3.59
C ALA A 383 -20.33 27.54 -2.54
N THR A 384 -19.65 28.53 -1.98
CA THR A 384 -18.79 28.41 -0.80
C THR A 384 -19.65 28.14 0.43
N VAL A 385 -19.50 26.97 1.05
CA VAL A 385 -19.98 26.71 2.40
C VAL A 385 -18.75 26.61 3.30
N LEU A 386 -18.53 27.64 4.11
CA LEU A 386 -17.60 27.64 5.24
C LEU A 386 -18.23 26.81 6.38
N ALA A 387 -17.74 25.62 6.62
CA ALA A 387 -18.02 24.87 7.83
C ALA A 387 -16.82 25.03 8.79
N ALA A 388 -17.02 25.81 9.85
CA ALA A 388 -16.11 25.92 10.96
C ALA A 388 -16.26 24.68 11.85
N PHE A 389 -15.22 23.85 11.97
CA PHE A 389 -15.18 22.74 12.95
C PHE A 389 -14.37 23.18 14.17
N SER A 390 -15.08 23.29 15.29
CA SER A 390 -14.48 23.39 16.62
C SER A 390 -14.13 22.00 17.13
N TRP A 391 -12.84 21.75 17.35
CA TRP A 391 -12.36 20.57 18.08
C TRP A 391 -12.19 20.96 19.56
N LEU A 392 -12.97 20.33 20.42
CA LEU A 392 -12.73 20.32 21.86
C LEU A 392 -11.91 19.09 22.20
N PHE A 393 -10.76 19.33 22.80
CA PHE A 393 -9.91 18.32 23.43
C PHE A 393 -10.46 17.96 24.80
N LEU A 394 -10.53 16.70 25.11
CA LEU A 394 -10.29 16.09 26.42
C LEU A 394 -9.48 14.81 26.25
#